data_d18850c8d469babc353413dc0c5ef25f
#
_entry.id   d18850c8d469babc353413dc0c5ef25f
#
_cell.length_a   1.000
_cell.length_b   1.000
_cell.length_c   1.000
_cell.angle_alpha   90.00
_cell.angle_beta   90.00
_cell.angle_gamma   90.00
#
_symmetry.space_group_name_H-M   'P 1'
#
loop_
_entity.id
_entity.type
_entity.pdbx_description
1 polymer ?
#
loop_
_entity_poly.entity_id
_entity_poly.type
_entity_poly.pdbx_seq_one_letter_code
_entity_poly.pdbx_strand_id
1 'polypeptide(L)'
;AKPNPVVGAILWNGNEIISEGYHEVYGSHHAEINAISDAKKFLGKKFDNFSELTLICTLEPCSHVGKTGSCAKKIVSTGIKKVVIGSIDPNPKVAGKGIEILKENGVDVVVGIHEDIVKNQNKYFFFKHTNNRPYIILKIASSLDGKSHIQSDERTKHKWRHLTIINGDHDDPFITSFVYAWN
;
A
#
# COMPACT_ATOMS: atom_id res chain seq x y z
N ALA A 1 -0.39 -5.76 5.13
CA ALA A 1 0.38 -4.53 4.85
C ALA A 1 0.13 -3.40 5.86
N LYS A 2 -0.99 -3.39 6.60
CA LYS A 2 -1.29 -2.30 7.57
C LYS A 2 -0.15 -2.11 8.58
N PRO A 3 0.26 -0.87 8.88
CA PRO A 3 -0.34 0.41 8.48
C PRO A 3 0.08 0.90 7.08
N ASN A 4 0.97 0.21 6.38
CA ASN A 4 1.45 0.58 5.07
C ASN A 4 0.36 0.46 3.98
N PRO A 5 0.48 1.21 2.87
CA PRO A 5 -0.43 1.06 1.74
C PRO A 5 -0.32 -0.34 1.13
N VAL A 6 -1.39 -0.75 0.47
CA VAL A 6 -1.39 -1.98 -0.33
C VAL A 6 -0.67 -1.67 -1.65
N VAL A 7 0.46 -2.34 -1.87
CA VAL A 7 1.30 -2.15 -3.06
C VAL A 7 1.55 -3.49 -3.71
N GLY A 8 1.40 -3.52 -5.04
CA GLY A 8 1.77 -4.62 -5.91
C GLY A 8 2.78 -4.18 -6.95
N ALA A 9 3.61 -5.11 -7.40
CA ALA A 9 4.57 -4.90 -8.46
C ALA A 9 4.70 -6.16 -9.32
N ILE A 10 4.94 -5.98 -10.63
CA ILE A 10 5.23 -7.06 -11.57
C ILE A 10 6.43 -6.72 -12.42
N LEU A 11 7.15 -7.74 -12.87
CA LEU A 11 8.13 -7.64 -13.93
C LEU A 11 7.56 -8.26 -15.22
N TRP A 12 7.62 -7.51 -16.30
CA TRP A 12 7.03 -7.84 -17.59
C TRP A 12 8.07 -7.76 -18.70
N ASN A 13 8.11 -8.74 -19.59
CA ASN A 13 9.09 -8.82 -20.69
C ASN A 13 8.55 -8.31 -22.04
N GLY A 14 7.34 -7.75 -22.07
CA GLY A 14 6.67 -7.33 -23.30
C GLY A 14 5.57 -8.30 -23.76
N ASN A 15 5.62 -9.57 -23.36
CA ASN A 15 4.66 -10.61 -23.74
C ASN A 15 3.96 -11.22 -22.54
N GLU A 16 4.70 -11.47 -21.46
CA GLU A 16 4.19 -12.17 -20.28
C GLU A 16 4.74 -11.56 -18.98
N ILE A 17 4.06 -11.85 -17.88
CA ILE A 17 4.51 -11.51 -16.52
C ILE A 17 5.55 -12.55 -16.10
N ILE A 18 6.77 -12.09 -15.84
CA ILE A 18 7.89 -12.93 -15.40
C ILE A 18 7.80 -13.22 -13.90
N SER A 19 7.40 -12.22 -13.12
CA SER A 19 7.25 -12.36 -11.68
C SER A 19 6.32 -11.31 -11.12
N GLU A 20 5.85 -11.55 -9.92
CA GLU A 20 5.02 -10.62 -9.17
C GLU A 20 5.49 -10.49 -7.72
N GLY A 21 5.12 -9.39 -7.09
CA GLY A 21 5.42 -9.15 -5.69
C GLY A 21 4.39 -8.20 -5.09
N TYR A 22 4.16 -8.37 -3.81
CA TYR A 22 3.30 -7.47 -3.04
C TYR A 22 3.89 -7.24 -1.65
N HIS A 23 3.49 -6.16 -1.01
CA HIS A 23 3.92 -5.88 0.36
C HIS A 23 3.09 -6.69 1.35
N GLU A 24 3.70 -7.68 1.97
CA GLU A 24 3.01 -8.66 2.83
C GLU A 24 2.77 -8.12 4.23
N VAL A 25 3.87 -7.79 4.92
CA VAL A 25 3.86 -7.45 6.35
C VAL A 25 4.70 -6.21 6.60
N TYR A 26 4.25 -5.38 7.54
CA TYR A 26 5.00 -4.20 8.00
C TYR A 26 6.44 -4.55 8.39
N GLY A 27 7.40 -3.82 7.83
CA GLY A 27 8.82 -4.04 8.07
C GLY A 27 9.48 -5.11 7.21
N SER A 28 8.73 -5.83 6.37
CA SER A 28 9.24 -6.75 5.36
C SER A 28 9.59 -6.01 4.05
N HIS A 29 10.06 -6.75 3.06
CA HIS A 29 10.39 -6.22 1.74
C HIS A 29 9.15 -5.60 1.06
N HIS A 30 9.37 -4.53 0.32
CA HIS A 30 8.35 -3.90 -0.50
C HIS A 30 8.07 -4.73 -1.75
N ALA A 31 6.94 -4.45 -2.40
CA ALA A 31 6.44 -5.20 -3.56
C ALA A 31 7.49 -5.32 -4.69
N GLU A 32 8.19 -4.24 -4.97
CA GLU A 32 9.21 -4.17 -6.02
C GLU A 32 10.38 -5.12 -5.73
N ILE A 33 10.82 -5.18 -4.47
CA ILE A 33 11.90 -6.06 -4.04
C ILE A 33 11.46 -7.52 -4.08
N ASN A 34 10.21 -7.80 -3.71
CA ASN A 34 9.64 -9.14 -3.79
C ASN A 34 9.55 -9.60 -5.25
N ALA A 35 9.05 -8.77 -6.18
CA ALA A 35 9.00 -9.08 -7.60
C ALA A 35 10.40 -9.35 -8.18
N ILE A 36 11.40 -8.50 -7.87
CA ILE A 36 12.79 -8.69 -8.32
C ILE A 36 13.36 -9.99 -7.76
N SER A 37 13.09 -10.30 -6.50
CA SER A 37 13.58 -11.51 -5.85
C SER A 37 12.94 -12.77 -6.43
N ASP A 38 11.67 -12.70 -6.76
CA ASP A 38 10.94 -13.80 -7.38
C ASP A 38 11.41 -14.06 -8.81
N ALA A 39 11.62 -13.01 -9.61
CA ALA A 39 12.23 -13.13 -10.94
C ALA A 39 13.59 -13.81 -10.91
N LYS A 40 14.43 -13.49 -9.92
CA LYS A 40 15.73 -14.14 -9.74
C LYS A 40 15.62 -15.63 -9.43
N LYS A 41 14.57 -16.06 -8.73
CA LYS A 41 14.31 -17.49 -8.50
C LYS A 41 13.86 -18.17 -9.79
N PHE A 42 12.97 -17.54 -10.54
CA PHE A 42 12.44 -18.08 -11.79
C PHE A 42 13.48 -18.15 -12.89
N LEU A 43 14.24 -17.06 -13.14
CA LEU A 43 15.24 -16.96 -14.19
C LEU A 43 16.61 -17.59 -13.80
N GLY A 44 16.74 -18.01 -12.54
CA GLY A 44 17.96 -18.59 -12.00
C GLY A 44 18.87 -17.58 -11.31
N LYS A 45 19.65 -18.05 -10.31
CA LYS A 45 20.49 -17.20 -9.44
C LYS A 45 21.56 -16.38 -10.18
N LYS A 46 21.92 -16.75 -11.42
CA LYS A 46 22.89 -16.03 -12.26
C LYS A 46 22.27 -14.88 -13.04
N PHE A 47 20.93 -14.76 -13.07
CA PHE A 47 20.25 -13.69 -13.77
C PHE A 47 20.33 -12.41 -12.93
N ASP A 48 21.08 -11.45 -13.39
CA ASP A 48 21.34 -10.17 -12.73
C ASP A 48 21.08 -8.94 -13.61
N ASN A 49 20.78 -9.17 -14.90
CA ASN A 49 20.48 -8.11 -15.85
C ASN A 49 18.98 -8.09 -16.20
N PHE A 50 18.30 -7.06 -15.75
CA PHE A 50 16.87 -6.84 -15.97
C PHE A 50 16.58 -5.76 -17.03
N SER A 51 17.55 -5.43 -17.91
CA SER A 51 17.43 -4.31 -18.85
C SER A 51 16.27 -4.45 -19.84
N GLU A 52 15.90 -5.68 -20.18
CA GLU A 52 14.79 -5.99 -21.09
C GLU A 52 13.44 -6.08 -20.39
N LEU A 53 13.42 -5.97 -19.06
CA LEU A 53 12.19 -6.05 -18.28
C LEU A 53 11.65 -4.67 -17.93
N THR A 54 10.34 -4.54 -17.94
CA THR A 54 9.63 -3.39 -17.42
C THR A 54 9.10 -3.71 -16.02
N LEU A 55 9.44 -2.89 -15.04
CA LEU A 55 8.82 -2.95 -13.73
C LEU A 55 7.53 -2.14 -13.76
N ILE A 56 6.42 -2.74 -13.37
CA ILE A 56 5.13 -2.07 -13.22
C ILE A 56 4.75 -2.15 -11.74
N CYS A 57 4.54 -1.01 -11.08
CA CYS A 57 4.16 -0.95 -9.67
C CYS A 57 2.97 0.00 -9.46
N THR A 58 2.15 -0.34 -8.49
CA THR A 58 0.94 0.44 -8.21
C THR A 58 1.24 1.79 -7.56
N LEU A 59 2.29 1.87 -6.74
CA LEU A 59 2.70 3.09 -6.04
C LEU A 59 4.17 3.40 -6.33
N GLU A 60 4.53 4.68 -6.21
CA GLU A 60 5.91 5.17 -6.38
C GLU A 60 6.91 4.38 -5.52
N PRO A 61 8.01 3.88 -6.08
CA PRO A 61 9.09 3.25 -5.34
C PRO A 61 9.74 4.20 -4.34
N CYS A 62 9.90 3.77 -3.09
CA CYS A 62 10.43 4.62 -2.04
C CYS A 62 11.88 5.07 -2.31
N SER A 63 12.18 6.33 -1.94
CA SER A 63 13.49 6.95 -2.08
C SER A 63 14.37 6.81 -0.84
N HIS A 64 13.75 6.70 0.35
CA HIS A 64 14.46 6.71 1.62
C HIS A 64 14.96 5.31 1.99
N VAL A 65 16.04 5.31 2.77
CA VAL A 65 16.56 4.09 3.39
C VAL A 65 15.82 3.88 4.70
N GLY A 66 14.78 3.05 4.66
CA GLY A 66 14.10 2.56 5.86
C GLY A 66 14.76 1.28 6.38
N LYS A 67 13.97 0.38 6.96
CA LYS A 67 14.44 -0.94 7.41
C LYS A 67 14.97 -1.84 6.27
N THR A 68 14.50 -1.62 5.05
CA THR A 68 14.77 -2.48 3.87
C THR A 68 15.57 -1.78 2.75
N GLY A 69 16.01 -0.55 2.95
CA GLY A 69 16.69 0.22 1.92
C GLY A 69 15.75 0.88 0.91
N SER A 70 16.28 1.72 0.00
CA SER A 70 15.52 2.41 -1.03
C SER A 70 15.15 1.48 -2.18
N CYS A 71 13.85 1.33 -2.49
CA CYS A 71 13.40 0.55 -3.65
C CYS A 71 13.89 1.18 -4.96
N ALA A 72 13.85 2.51 -5.11
CA ALA A 72 14.32 3.20 -6.30
C ALA A 72 15.80 2.90 -6.60
N LYS A 73 16.68 2.99 -5.58
CA LYS A 73 18.11 2.64 -5.73
C LYS A 73 18.29 1.15 -6.08
N LYS A 74 17.50 0.28 -5.48
CA LYS A 74 17.57 -1.15 -5.77
C LYS A 74 17.15 -1.44 -7.20
N ILE A 75 16.09 -0.82 -7.72
CA ILE A 75 15.65 -0.94 -9.10
C ILE A 75 16.79 -0.52 -10.06
N VAL A 76 17.40 0.64 -9.82
CA VAL A 76 18.57 1.11 -10.61
C VAL A 76 19.68 0.06 -10.62
N SER A 77 20.02 -0.52 -9.46
CA SER A 77 21.10 -1.51 -9.35
C SER A 77 20.84 -2.82 -10.08
N THR A 78 19.61 -3.11 -10.50
CA THR A 78 19.26 -4.30 -11.30
C THR A 78 19.40 -4.08 -12.79
N GLY A 79 19.58 -2.85 -13.24
CA GLY A 79 19.68 -2.51 -14.66
C GLY A 79 18.33 -2.32 -15.35
N ILE A 80 17.20 -2.37 -14.64
CA ILE A 80 15.87 -2.07 -15.20
C ILE A 80 15.89 -0.70 -15.88
N LYS A 81 15.42 -0.64 -17.13
CA LYS A 81 15.42 0.58 -17.95
C LYS A 81 14.06 1.25 -18.06
N LYS A 82 12.99 0.57 -17.69
CA LYS A 82 11.64 1.11 -17.74
C LYS A 82 10.83 0.78 -16.51
N VAL A 83 10.18 1.81 -15.94
CA VAL A 83 9.29 1.67 -14.78
C VAL A 83 7.96 2.34 -15.08
N VAL A 84 6.86 1.63 -14.82
CA VAL A 84 5.50 2.16 -14.93
C VAL A 84 4.91 2.24 -13.52
N ILE A 85 4.39 3.40 -13.16
CA ILE A 85 3.91 3.71 -11.83
C ILE A 85 2.43 4.10 -11.91
N GLY A 86 1.59 3.46 -11.10
CA GLY A 86 0.17 3.78 -11.03
C GLY A 86 -0.08 5.16 -10.43
N SER A 87 0.48 5.46 -9.27
CA SER A 87 0.34 6.77 -8.61
C SER A 87 1.60 7.19 -7.88
N ILE A 88 1.82 8.50 -7.79
CA ILE A 88 2.83 9.12 -6.92
C ILE A 88 2.44 8.86 -5.46
N ASP A 89 3.43 8.64 -4.60
CA ASP A 89 3.21 8.52 -3.16
C ASP A 89 2.81 9.88 -2.57
N PRO A 90 1.65 9.99 -1.89
CA PRO A 90 1.20 11.25 -1.29
C PRO A 90 2.04 11.68 -0.08
N ASN A 91 2.89 10.80 0.46
CA ASN A 91 3.73 11.10 1.60
C ASN A 91 4.83 12.11 1.21
N PRO A 92 4.90 13.32 1.81
CA PRO A 92 5.91 14.33 1.46
C PRO A 92 7.36 13.88 1.61
N LYS A 93 7.61 12.82 2.38
CA LYS A 93 8.95 12.21 2.52
C LYS A 93 9.38 11.45 1.27
N VAL A 94 8.44 10.99 0.47
CA VAL A 94 8.65 10.19 -0.77
C VAL A 94 8.34 11.02 -2.00
N ALA A 95 7.14 11.51 -2.11
CA ALA A 95 6.51 12.35 -3.15
C ALA A 95 7.45 12.82 -4.28
N GLY A 96 7.58 12.05 -5.34
CA GLY A 96 8.41 12.36 -6.52
C GLY A 96 9.88 11.99 -6.40
N LYS A 97 10.43 11.81 -5.21
CA LYS A 97 11.88 11.57 -5.00
C LYS A 97 12.33 10.20 -5.52
N GLY A 98 11.46 9.20 -5.46
CA GLY A 98 11.73 7.89 -6.03
C GLY A 98 11.82 7.96 -7.56
N ILE A 99 10.92 8.72 -8.16
CA ILE A 99 10.89 9.00 -9.60
C ILE A 99 12.14 9.77 -10.05
N GLU A 100 12.55 10.80 -9.27
CA GLU A 100 13.77 11.55 -9.53
C GLU A 100 15.01 10.64 -9.57
N ILE A 101 15.19 9.80 -8.55
CA ILE A 101 16.30 8.83 -8.50
C ILE A 101 16.30 7.93 -9.75
N LEU A 102 15.15 7.43 -10.17
CA LEU A 102 15.06 6.58 -11.35
C LEU A 102 15.45 7.34 -12.61
N LYS A 103 14.91 8.54 -12.84
CA LYS A 103 15.20 9.37 -14.02
C LYS A 103 16.66 9.82 -14.09
N GLU A 104 17.24 10.25 -12.97
CA GLU A 104 18.65 10.64 -12.88
C GLU A 104 19.61 9.50 -13.24
N ASN A 105 19.16 8.25 -13.08
CA ASN A 105 19.94 7.06 -13.45
C ASN A 105 19.53 6.46 -14.80
N GLY A 106 18.87 7.24 -15.66
CA GLY A 106 18.54 6.87 -17.04
C GLY A 106 17.42 5.83 -17.18
N VAL A 107 16.54 5.71 -16.17
CA VAL A 107 15.36 4.87 -16.24
C VAL A 107 14.21 5.67 -16.86
N ASP A 108 13.56 5.11 -17.89
CA ASP A 108 12.32 5.65 -18.44
C ASP A 108 11.16 5.43 -17.47
N VAL A 109 10.49 6.51 -17.06
CA VAL A 109 9.43 6.43 -16.02
C VAL A 109 8.13 6.99 -16.56
N VAL A 110 7.11 6.12 -16.62
CA VAL A 110 5.72 6.48 -16.94
C VAL A 110 4.90 6.50 -15.64
N VAL A 111 4.14 7.55 -15.42
CA VAL A 111 3.36 7.73 -14.18
C VAL A 111 1.89 7.99 -14.51
N GLY A 112 0.99 7.56 -13.62
CA GLY A 112 -0.44 7.87 -13.69
C GLY A 112 -1.29 6.79 -14.38
N ILE A 113 -0.75 5.61 -14.60
CA ILE A 113 -1.52 4.52 -15.21
C ILE A 113 -2.49 3.93 -14.16
N HIS A 114 -3.79 4.04 -14.44
CA HIS A 114 -4.89 3.64 -13.53
C HIS A 114 -4.80 4.31 -12.15
N GLU A 115 -4.41 5.58 -12.11
CA GLU A 115 -4.16 6.32 -10.88
C GLU A 115 -5.37 6.36 -9.95
N ASP A 116 -6.56 6.54 -10.50
CA ASP A 116 -7.84 6.55 -9.77
C ASP A 116 -8.11 5.21 -9.06
N ILE A 117 -7.81 4.09 -9.71
CA ILE A 117 -7.94 2.74 -9.13
C ILE A 117 -6.97 2.59 -7.95
N VAL A 118 -5.71 2.97 -8.13
CA VAL A 118 -4.69 2.91 -7.08
C VAL A 118 -5.05 3.79 -5.89
N LYS A 119 -5.51 5.01 -6.14
CA LYS A 119 -5.96 5.95 -5.09
C LYS A 119 -7.17 5.39 -4.33
N ASN A 120 -8.13 4.80 -5.03
CA ASN A 120 -9.31 4.20 -4.38
C ASN A 120 -8.92 2.97 -3.54
N GLN A 121 -8.03 2.12 -4.03
CA GLN A 121 -7.52 0.97 -3.28
C GLN A 121 -6.85 1.40 -1.97
N ASN A 122 -6.15 2.52 -1.98
CA ASN A 122 -5.41 3.07 -0.85
C ASN A 122 -6.03 4.36 -0.29
N LYS A 123 -7.36 4.55 -0.42
CA LYS A 123 -8.05 5.81 -0.11
C LYS A 123 -7.77 6.38 1.28
N TYR A 124 -7.59 5.53 2.29
CA TYR A 124 -7.31 5.96 3.66
C TYR A 124 -5.89 6.52 3.79
N PHE A 125 -4.93 5.87 3.15
CA PHE A 125 -3.54 6.32 3.09
C PHE A 125 -3.42 7.66 2.35
N PHE A 126 -4.01 7.77 1.16
CA PHE A 126 -4.05 9.02 0.40
C PHE A 126 -4.74 10.14 1.20
N PHE A 127 -5.92 9.85 1.78
CA PHE A 127 -6.66 10.84 2.55
C PHE A 127 -5.85 11.38 3.73
N LYS A 128 -5.18 10.50 4.49
CA LYS A 128 -4.33 10.88 5.63
C LYS A 128 -3.25 11.88 5.21
N HIS A 129 -2.48 11.54 4.16
CA HIS A 129 -1.36 12.37 3.73
C HIS A 129 -1.79 13.67 3.03
N THR A 130 -2.92 13.67 2.34
CA THR A 130 -3.45 14.87 1.66
C THR A 130 -4.11 15.85 2.65
N ASN A 131 -4.83 15.31 3.66
CA ASN A 131 -5.65 16.14 4.55
C ASN A 131 -5.02 16.35 5.94
N ASN A 132 -3.89 15.72 6.21
CA ASN A 132 -3.19 15.74 7.51
C ASN A 132 -4.12 15.40 8.70
N ARG A 133 -5.06 14.50 8.47
CA ARG A 133 -6.01 14.00 9.49
C ARG A 133 -6.44 12.57 9.15
N PRO A 134 -6.84 11.76 10.15
CA PRO A 134 -7.30 10.41 9.91
C PRO A 134 -8.62 10.39 9.11
N TYR A 135 -8.83 9.31 8.38
CA TYR A 135 -10.11 8.99 7.77
C TYR A 135 -10.98 8.28 8.80
N ILE A 136 -12.10 8.90 9.19
CA ILE A 136 -12.98 8.37 10.22
C ILE A 136 -14.18 7.69 9.56
N ILE A 137 -14.43 6.43 9.93
CA ILE A 137 -15.63 5.70 9.54
C ILE A 137 -16.46 5.46 10.80
N LEU A 138 -17.64 6.03 10.84
CA LEU A 138 -18.61 5.77 11.88
C LEU A 138 -19.63 4.74 11.37
N LYS A 139 -19.62 3.54 11.96
CA LYS A 139 -20.62 2.52 11.71
C LYS A 139 -21.60 2.48 12.88
N ILE A 140 -22.84 2.86 12.64
CA ILE A 140 -23.92 2.83 13.64
C ILE A 140 -24.90 1.73 13.25
N ALA A 141 -25.25 0.87 14.20
CA ALA A 141 -26.41 -0.01 14.08
C ALA A 141 -27.55 0.62 14.89
N SER A 142 -28.65 0.92 14.23
CA SER A 142 -29.84 1.47 14.86
C SER A 142 -31.10 0.77 14.37
N SER A 143 -32.16 0.80 15.18
CA SER A 143 -33.50 0.45 14.74
C SER A 143 -34.08 1.50 13.79
N LEU A 144 -35.20 1.22 13.14
CA LEU A 144 -35.89 2.16 12.25
C LEU A 144 -36.27 3.49 12.94
N ASP A 145 -36.53 3.46 14.23
CA ASP A 145 -36.82 4.64 15.06
C ASP A 145 -35.56 5.30 15.65
N GLY A 146 -34.35 4.92 15.13
CA GLY A 146 -33.10 5.55 15.50
C GLY A 146 -32.49 5.13 16.83
N LYS A 147 -33.04 4.13 17.49
CA LYS A 147 -32.52 3.66 18.78
C LYS A 147 -31.31 2.75 18.58
N SER A 148 -30.25 2.99 19.32
CA SER A 148 -29.04 2.17 19.34
C SER A 148 -29.08 1.03 20.36
N HIS A 149 -30.14 0.97 21.19
CA HIS A 149 -30.33 -0.03 22.23
C HIS A 149 -31.76 -0.58 22.21
N ILE A 150 -31.87 -1.90 22.24
CA ILE A 150 -33.12 -2.59 22.50
C ILE A 150 -33.08 -2.98 23.98
N GLN A 151 -34.03 -2.48 24.76
CA GLN A 151 -34.24 -2.94 26.14
C GLN A 151 -34.62 -4.42 26.06
N SER A 152 -33.69 -5.32 26.30
CA SER A 152 -33.95 -6.74 26.29
C SER A 152 -34.61 -7.12 27.62
N ASP A 153 -35.73 -7.77 27.56
CA ASP A 153 -36.23 -8.65 28.63
C ASP A 153 -35.10 -9.69 28.90
N GLU A 154 -34.88 -10.07 30.15
CA GLU A 154 -33.82 -10.97 30.60
C GLU A 154 -33.77 -12.32 29.88
N ARG A 155 -34.74 -12.66 29.07
CA ARG A 155 -34.85 -13.90 28.30
C ARG A 155 -34.21 -13.86 26.93
N THR A 156 -33.83 -12.72 26.40
CA THR A 156 -33.15 -12.60 25.12
C THR A 156 -31.74 -12.13 25.30
N LYS A 157 -30.82 -13.07 25.58
CA LYS A 157 -29.36 -12.86 25.52
C LYS A 157 -28.94 -12.63 24.08
N HIS A 158 -29.33 -11.53 23.46
CA HIS A 158 -28.79 -11.12 22.20
C HIS A 158 -27.63 -10.16 22.42
N LYS A 159 -26.47 -10.77 22.26
CA LYS A 159 -25.18 -10.13 22.16
C LYS A 159 -25.17 -9.12 21.05
N TRP A 160 -24.46 -8.06 21.28
CA TRP A 160 -23.58 -7.32 20.42
C TRP A 160 -23.98 -5.93 20.07
N ARG A 161 -22.98 -5.12 20.05
CA ARG A 161 -22.79 -4.10 19.01
C ARG A 161 -21.39 -3.60 19.02
N HIS A 162 -20.84 -3.54 17.83
CA HIS A 162 -19.54 -2.94 17.63
C HIS A 162 -19.72 -1.54 17.05
N LEU A 163 -19.33 -0.53 17.81
CA LEU A 163 -18.93 0.73 17.21
C LEU A 163 -17.46 0.55 16.86
N THR A 164 -17.15 0.38 15.59
CA THR A 164 -15.77 0.31 15.14
C THR A 164 -15.41 1.63 14.50
N ILE A 165 -14.61 2.44 15.17
CA ILE A 165 -13.93 3.56 14.56
C ILE A 165 -12.65 2.99 13.98
N ILE A 166 -12.59 2.87 12.64
CA ILE A 166 -11.38 2.41 11.96
C ILE A 166 -10.53 3.64 11.70
N ASN A 167 -9.47 3.74 12.44
CA ASN A 167 -8.45 4.76 12.26
C ASN A 167 -7.22 4.15 11.58
N GLY A 168 -6.68 4.86 10.60
CA GLY A 168 -5.63 4.30 9.79
C GLY A 168 -4.24 4.63 10.27
N ASP A 169 -3.78 4.19 11.40
CA ASP A 169 -2.36 3.94 11.72
C ASP A 169 -2.16 3.65 13.21
N HIS A 170 -1.47 2.59 13.54
CA HIS A 170 -1.23 2.17 14.92
C HIS A 170 -0.28 3.13 15.69
N ASP A 171 0.48 3.94 14.96
CA ASP A 171 1.45 4.88 15.52
C ASP A 171 0.95 6.34 15.54
N ASP A 172 -0.34 6.57 15.22
CA ASP A 172 -0.93 7.90 15.24
C ASP A 172 -1.52 8.16 16.65
N PRO A 173 -1.05 9.17 17.40
CA PRO A 173 -1.58 9.48 18.73
C PRO A 173 -3.05 9.92 18.74
N PHE A 174 -3.65 10.11 17.57
CA PHE A 174 -5.08 10.43 17.42
C PHE A 174 -5.96 9.18 17.14
N ILE A 175 -5.39 7.98 17.17
CA ILE A 175 -6.18 6.75 17.06
C ILE A 175 -6.88 6.49 18.38
N THR A 176 -8.18 6.72 18.41
CA THR A 176 -9.04 6.26 19.48
C THR A 176 -9.95 5.17 18.93
N SER A 177 -9.65 3.92 19.25
CA SER A 177 -10.56 2.80 19.00
C SER A 177 -11.54 2.67 20.16
N PHE A 178 -12.79 2.96 19.94
CA PHE A 178 -13.84 2.67 20.90
C PHE A 178 -14.54 1.37 20.49
N VAL A 179 -14.27 0.31 21.23
CA VAL A 179 -15.04 -0.93 21.13
C VAL A 179 -15.96 -0.98 22.32
N TYR A 180 -17.25 -0.76 22.11
CA TYR A 180 -18.26 -1.04 23.11
C TYR A 180 -18.79 -2.46 22.88
N ALA A 181 -18.36 -3.39 23.73
CA ALA A 181 -19.02 -4.68 23.84
C ALA A 181 -20.05 -4.57 24.99
N TRP A 182 -21.31 -4.78 24.68
CA TRP A 182 -22.34 -4.98 25.70
C TRP A 182 -22.51 -6.49 25.85
N ASN A 183 -22.35 -6.95 27.09
CA ASN A 183 -22.77 -8.30 27.48
C ASN A 183 -24.28 -8.32 27.76
#